data_89587b81410f4b1c411cd383baa42268
#
_entry.id   89587b81410f4b1c411cd383baa42268
#
_cell.length_a   1.000
_cell.length_b   1.000
_cell.length_c   1.000
_cell.angle_alpha   90.00
_cell.angle_beta   90.00
_cell.angle_gamma   90.00
#
_symmetry.space_group_name_H-M   'P 1'
#
loop_
_entity.id
_entity.type
_entity.pdbx_description
1 polymer ?
#
loop_
_entity_poly.entity_id
_entity_poly.type
_entity_poly.pdbx_seq_one_letter_code
_entity_poly.pdbx_strand_id
1 'polypeptide(L)'
;MIVRPSLGGITRRNVPFPLDLSGMPTARLAYGLRKLRAAYTGAALRVRRDSDDTEADVYFGDRQEVGLNSLVSTGGTLRDFVGSNTAFVTTWYNQSGNTSTQQGGSPWSGYPTAPDAVQTTASIQPELISSGVFNRGLKCVTSGGFDASGDFLQVNEYRLPNTDDNFSLLLSGVTFDFTGTIGLISNLDNFNDGVEMIGLAGGSYRLAVDSNDEDSATGKPTDVRMIVSSYYDRSRSSAQGGDGKSMILRVSGVETTMDVNEDKHIGRADRFRIGARKINNNPFNGLIREVYVFDSSAGSGEAALDDDLKLALERNVAIYNEVDYA
;
A
#
# COMPACT_ATOMS: atom_id res chain seq x y z
N MET A 1 32.84 -4.21 -0.74
CA MET A 1 32.69 -3.21 0.34
C MET A 1 31.80 -2.12 -0.24
N ILE A 2 30.48 -2.17 0.03
CA ILE A 2 29.53 -1.18 -0.49
C ILE A 2 29.60 0.02 0.47
N VAL A 3 30.16 1.12 0.00
CA VAL A 3 30.17 2.38 0.73
C VAL A 3 28.71 2.91 0.69
N ARG A 4 28.00 2.82 1.81
CA ARG A 4 26.69 3.46 1.95
C ARG A 4 26.89 4.99 1.86
N PRO A 5 26.21 5.68 0.94
CA PRO A 5 26.20 7.14 1.00
C PRO A 5 25.54 7.54 2.34
N SER A 6 26.28 8.21 3.19
CA SER A 6 25.71 8.82 4.39
C SER A 6 24.79 9.94 3.92
N LEU A 7 23.49 9.70 3.90
CA LEU A 7 22.47 10.75 3.79
C LEU A 7 22.62 11.62 5.04
N GLY A 8 23.37 12.70 4.91
CA GLY A 8 23.87 13.54 6.00
C GLY A 8 22.80 13.82 7.06
N GLY A 9 22.92 13.19 8.22
CA GLY A 9 22.18 13.51 9.42
C GLY A 9 20.70 13.12 9.48
N ILE A 10 20.10 12.55 8.43
CA ILE A 10 18.70 12.08 8.48
C ILE A 10 18.69 10.71 9.15
N THR A 11 18.21 10.66 10.37
CA THR A 11 17.93 9.42 11.09
C THR A 11 16.45 9.14 11.04
N ARG A 12 16.02 7.89 11.26
CA ARG A 12 14.60 7.49 11.37
C ARG A 12 13.74 8.41 12.23
N ARG A 13 14.34 9.04 13.25
CA ARG A 13 13.64 9.97 14.16
C ARG A 13 13.30 11.32 13.53
N ASN A 14 14.00 11.71 12.47
CA ASN A 14 13.88 13.04 11.85
C ASN A 14 13.34 12.97 10.43
N VAL A 15 12.78 11.81 10.02
CA VAL A 15 12.15 11.69 8.71
C VAL A 15 10.85 12.49 8.72
N PRO A 16 10.65 13.43 7.79
CA PRO A 16 9.39 14.16 7.67
C PRO A 16 8.20 13.23 7.44
N PHE A 17 7.00 13.69 7.76
CA PHE A 17 5.80 12.95 7.35
C PHE A 17 5.71 12.90 5.82
N PRO A 18 5.51 11.73 5.23
CA PRO A 18 5.62 11.57 3.77
C PRO A 18 4.60 12.38 2.98
N LEU A 19 3.41 12.60 3.54
CA LEU A 19 2.36 13.38 2.89
C LEU A 19 2.46 14.90 3.16
N ASP A 20 3.43 15.33 3.96
CA ASP A 20 3.72 16.74 4.20
C ASP A 20 5.01 17.20 3.50
N LEU A 21 5.57 16.37 2.60
CA LEU A 21 6.69 16.78 1.74
C LEU A 21 6.25 17.95 0.83
N SER A 22 7.16 18.91 0.62
CA SER A 22 6.86 20.10 -0.19
C SER A 22 6.42 19.71 -1.60
N GLY A 23 5.28 20.22 -2.04
CA GLY A 23 4.69 19.91 -3.35
C GLY A 23 3.91 18.59 -3.40
N MET A 24 3.87 17.80 -2.33
CA MET A 24 3.15 16.53 -2.32
C MET A 24 1.63 16.77 -2.51
N PRO A 25 1.00 16.20 -3.54
CA PRO A 25 -0.43 16.29 -3.71
C PRO A 25 -1.16 15.49 -2.62
N THR A 26 -2.46 15.73 -2.49
CA THR A 26 -3.28 14.94 -1.58
C THR A 26 -3.40 13.52 -2.09
N ALA A 27 -2.92 12.54 -1.31
CA ALA A 27 -3.11 11.14 -1.63
C ALA A 27 -4.61 10.77 -1.62
N ARG A 28 -5.01 9.86 -2.49
CA ARG A 28 -6.36 9.28 -2.45
C ARG A 28 -6.54 8.39 -1.24
N LEU A 29 -5.61 7.45 -1.08
CA LEU A 29 -5.56 6.55 0.05
C LEU A 29 -4.15 6.56 0.61
N ALA A 30 -4.04 6.51 1.93
CA ALA A 30 -2.77 6.37 2.60
C ALA A 30 -2.95 5.65 3.93
N TYR A 31 -2.31 4.52 4.06
CA TYR A 31 -2.35 3.67 5.25
C TYR A 31 -0.95 3.44 5.77
N GLY A 32 -0.73 3.58 7.08
CA GLY A 32 0.60 3.41 7.65
C GLY A 32 0.57 3.03 9.13
N LEU A 33 1.57 2.26 9.56
CA LEU A 33 1.84 2.02 10.96
C LEU A 33 2.63 3.16 11.60
N ARG A 34 3.09 4.12 10.81
CA ARG A 34 3.49 5.44 11.30
C ARG A 34 2.47 6.49 10.89
N LYS A 35 2.52 7.63 11.55
CA LYS A 35 1.76 8.81 11.17
C LYS A 35 2.29 9.33 9.83
N LEU A 36 1.40 9.53 8.85
CA LEU A 36 1.76 9.91 7.48
C LEU A 36 1.60 11.42 7.22
N ARG A 37 0.84 12.12 8.07
CA ARG A 37 0.60 13.58 8.05
C ARG A 37 0.66 14.16 9.45
N ALA A 38 1.26 15.33 9.62
CA ALA A 38 1.27 16.02 10.90
C ALA A 38 -0.15 16.36 11.41
N ALA A 39 -1.04 16.74 10.50
CA ALA A 39 -2.42 17.12 10.83
C ALA A 39 -3.34 15.94 11.18
N TYR A 40 -2.94 14.68 10.95
CA TYR A 40 -3.77 13.53 11.27
C TYR A 40 -3.83 13.30 12.78
N THR A 41 -5.01 13.18 13.35
CA THR A 41 -5.24 13.00 14.80
C THR A 41 -6.02 11.74 15.16
N GLY A 42 -6.45 10.96 14.17
CA GLY A 42 -7.22 9.72 14.35
C GLY A 42 -6.37 8.55 14.83
N ALA A 43 -7.05 7.42 15.05
CA ALA A 43 -6.40 6.14 15.30
C ALA A 43 -5.64 5.65 14.05
N ALA A 44 -4.60 4.86 14.24
CA ALA A 44 -3.86 4.24 13.15
C ALA A 44 -4.64 3.06 12.55
N LEU A 45 -5.19 2.23 13.44
CA LEU A 45 -5.91 1.01 13.07
C LEU A 45 -6.82 0.56 14.23
N ARG A 46 -7.73 -0.39 13.93
CA ARG A 46 -8.51 -1.11 14.91
C ARG A 46 -8.08 -2.57 14.92
N VAL A 47 -7.93 -3.11 16.11
CA VAL A 47 -7.58 -4.52 16.32
C VAL A 47 -8.67 -5.26 17.07
N ARG A 48 -8.79 -6.56 16.78
CA ARG A 48 -9.59 -7.55 17.51
C ARG A 48 -8.64 -8.52 18.21
N ARG A 49 -8.84 -8.73 19.52
CA ARG A 49 -8.12 -9.73 20.29
C ARG A 49 -8.77 -11.12 20.09
N ASP A 50 -7.96 -12.15 19.87
CA ASP A 50 -8.45 -13.51 19.55
C ASP A 50 -9.15 -14.24 20.70
N SER A 51 -8.83 -13.89 21.95
CA SER A 51 -9.33 -14.63 23.12
C SER A 51 -10.81 -14.36 23.45
N ASP A 52 -11.34 -13.21 23.04
CA ASP A 52 -12.69 -12.77 23.43
C ASP A 52 -13.36 -11.86 22.39
N ASP A 53 -12.77 -11.73 21.21
CA ASP A 53 -13.23 -10.89 20.10
C ASP A 53 -13.39 -9.39 20.45
N THR A 54 -12.83 -8.95 21.59
CA THR A 54 -12.86 -7.53 21.97
C THR A 54 -12.05 -6.71 20.97
N GLU A 55 -12.62 -5.57 20.55
CA GLU A 55 -11.97 -4.63 19.63
C GLU A 55 -11.51 -3.36 20.33
N ALA A 56 -10.42 -2.77 19.83
CA ALA A 56 -9.92 -1.48 20.28
C ALA A 56 -9.26 -0.71 19.13
N ASP A 57 -9.45 0.62 19.10
CA ASP A 57 -8.68 1.50 18.25
C ASP A 57 -7.29 1.70 18.86
N VAL A 58 -6.28 1.69 18.00
CA VAL A 58 -4.86 1.88 18.37
C VAL A 58 -4.38 3.21 17.83
N TYR A 59 -3.83 4.03 18.73
CA TYR A 59 -3.29 5.36 18.41
C TYR A 59 -1.78 5.33 18.23
N PHE A 60 -1.23 6.34 17.57
CA PHE A 60 0.23 6.46 17.44
C PHE A 60 0.87 6.76 18.80
N GLY A 61 1.97 6.09 19.08
CA GLY A 61 2.78 6.34 20.26
C GLY A 61 3.71 7.56 20.12
N ASP A 62 4.58 7.76 21.10
CA ASP A 62 5.50 8.93 21.22
C ASP A 62 6.39 9.14 19.98
N ARG A 63 6.67 8.08 19.22
CA ARG A 63 7.47 8.15 17.98
C ARG A 63 6.64 8.38 16.73
N GLN A 64 5.36 8.69 16.89
CA GLN A 64 4.39 8.80 15.79
C GLN A 64 4.24 7.49 15.01
N GLU A 65 4.45 6.36 15.68
CA GLU A 65 4.31 5.01 15.12
C GLU A 65 3.50 4.10 16.05
N VAL A 66 2.88 3.06 15.48
CA VAL A 66 2.24 1.99 16.23
C VAL A 66 3.31 1.10 16.85
N GLY A 67 3.10 0.75 18.10
CA GLY A 67 3.95 -0.18 18.84
C GLY A 67 3.26 -0.69 20.10
N LEU A 68 3.89 -1.57 20.85
CA LEU A 68 3.31 -2.16 22.05
C LEU A 68 2.92 -1.13 23.13
N ASN A 69 3.56 0.05 23.13
CA ASN A 69 3.26 1.15 24.05
C ASN A 69 2.24 2.15 23.49
N SER A 70 1.69 1.91 22.31
CA SER A 70 0.59 2.71 21.75
C SER A 70 -0.64 2.61 22.63
N LEU A 71 -1.32 3.74 22.86
CA LEU A 71 -2.57 3.77 23.62
C LEU A 71 -3.70 3.13 22.81
N VAL A 72 -4.64 2.55 23.51
CA VAL A 72 -5.86 1.96 22.91
C VAL A 72 -7.11 2.62 23.46
N SER A 73 -8.21 2.61 22.69
CA SER A 73 -9.48 3.26 23.03
C SER A 73 -10.16 2.69 24.28
N THR A 74 -9.86 1.45 24.64
CA THR A 74 -10.37 0.81 25.87
C THR A 74 -9.57 1.16 27.12
N GLY A 75 -8.52 1.96 27.00
CA GLY A 75 -7.60 2.36 28.08
C GLY A 75 -6.38 1.46 28.16
N GLY A 76 -5.27 2.02 28.67
CA GLY A 76 -3.99 1.35 28.75
C GLY A 76 -3.24 1.32 27.41
N THR A 77 -2.27 0.42 27.30
CA THR A 77 -1.43 0.25 26.12
C THR A 77 -1.89 -0.94 25.28
N LEU A 78 -1.44 -1.00 24.04
CA LEU A 78 -1.67 -2.15 23.15
C LEU A 78 -1.12 -3.45 23.77
N ARG A 79 0.01 -3.37 24.49
CA ARG A 79 0.56 -4.49 25.27
C ARG A 79 -0.42 -4.99 26.33
N ASP A 80 -1.00 -4.07 27.12
CA ASP A 80 -1.93 -4.41 28.19
C ASP A 80 -3.22 -4.99 27.63
N PHE A 81 -3.70 -4.45 26.50
CA PHE A 81 -4.88 -4.92 25.83
C PHE A 81 -4.72 -6.34 25.27
N VAL A 82 -3.60 -6.64 24.61
CA VAL A 82 -3.38 -7.95 23.97
C VAL A 82 -2.86 -9.00 24.93
N GLY A 83 -1.98 -8.62 25.87
CA GLY A 83 -1.29 -9.58 26.74
C GLY A 83 -0.46 -10.59 25.93
N SER A 84 -0.68 -11.88 26.17
CA SER A 84 -0.05 -12.99 25.43
C SER A 84 -0.85 -13.47 24.22
N ASN A 85 -1.98 -12.82 23.92
CA ASN A 85 -2.88 -13.23 22.84
C ASN A 85 -2.40 -12.72 21.47
N THR A 86 -3.12 -13.12 20.42
CA THR A 86 -2.97 -12.58 19.06
C THR A 86 -3.91 -11.40 18.86
N ALA A 87 -3.48 -10.41 18.09
CA ALA A 87 -4.33 -9.31 17.68
C ALA A 87 -4.36 -9.20 16.16
N PHE A 88 -5.56 -9.20 15.61
CA PHE A 88 -5.88 -9.12 14.19
C PHE A 88 -6.39 -7.73 13.83
N VAL A 89 -6.04 -7.24 12.64
CA VAL A 89 -6.49 -5.93 12.15
C VAL A 89 -7.84 -6.07 11.48
N THR A 90 -8.84 -5.38 12.02
CA THR A 90 -10.20 -5.30 11.45
C THR A 90 -10.37 -4.05 10.59
N THR A 91 -9.66 -2.95 10.93
CA THR A 91 -9.69 -1.69 10.17
C THR A 91 -8.31 -1.04 10.16
N TRP A 92 -7.85 -0.60 9.00
CA TRP A 92 -6.70 0.28 8.86
C TRP A 92 -7.20 1.64 8.41
N TYR A 93 -7.04 2.65 9.27
CA TYR A 93 -7.62 3.97 9.05
C TYR A 93 -6.84 4.77 8.01
N ASN A 94 -7.59 5.42 7.13
CA ASN A 94 -7.00 6.25 6.08
C ASN A 94 -6.45 7.56 6.63
N GLN A 95 -5.18 7.81 6.36
CA GLN A 95 -4.46 9.00 6.82
C GLN A 95 -4.24 10.03 5.70
N SER A 96 -4.82 9.83 4.51
CA SER A 96 -4.59 10.72 3.35
C SER A 96 -5.04 12.16 3.61
N GLY A 97 -6.03 12.35 4.49
CA GLY A 97 -6.69 13.64 4.72
C GLY A 97 -7.55 14.08 3.53
N ASN A 98 -7.78 13.20 2.58
CA ASN A 98 -8.68 13.46 1.48
C ASN A 98 -10.12 13.47 1.99
N THR A 99 -10.77 14.62 1.90
CA THR A 99 -12.19 14.82 2.25
C THR A 99 -13.06 14.94 1.00
N SER A 100 -12.47 14.79 -0.19
CA SER A 100 -13.17 14.94 -1.46
C SER A 100 -14.16 13.80 -1.65
N THR A 101 -15.42 14.15 -1.82
CA THR A 101 -16.51 13.24 -2.20
C THR A 101 -16.52 12.93 -3.69
N GLN A 102 -15.60 13.52 -4.46
CA GLN A 102 -15.55 13.37 -5.91
C GLN A 102 -14.55 12.28 -6.31
N GLN A 103 -15.05 11.21 -6.81
CA GLN A 103 -14.33 10.39 -7.78
C GLN A 103 -14.68 10.91 -9.18
N GLY A 104 -13.66 11.27 -9.96
CA GLY A 104 -13.72 11.93 -11.24
C GLY A 104 -14.99 11.73 -12.07
N GLY A 105 -15.72 12.79 -12.33
CA GLY A 105 -16.67 12.98 -13.42
C GLY A 105 -17.84 11.99 -13.60
N SER A 106 -18.00 10.98 -12.75
CA SER A 106 -19.05 9.96 -12.86
C SER A 106 -20.08 10.08 -11.74
N PRO A 107 -21.35 9.67 -11.94
CA PRO A 107 -22.49 9.89 -11.04
C PRO A 107 -22.45 9.16 -9.70
N TRP A 108 -21.26 8.88 -9.16
CA TRP A 108 -21.05 8.29 -7.85
C TRP A 108 -20.93 9.35 -6.76
N SER A 109 -21.77 10.38 -6.87
CA SER A 109 -21.97 11.40 -5.83
C SER A 109 -22.61 10.75 -4.60
N GLY A 110 -21.80 10.30 -3.66
CA GLY A 110 -22.37 9.68 -2.44
C GLY A 110 -21.37 9.18 -1.41
N TYR A 111 -20.06 9.21 -1.68
CA TYR A 111 -19.08 8.70 -0.70
C TYR A 111 -18.42 9.85 0.08
N PRO A 112 -18.69 9.94 1.38
CA PRO A 112 -18.41 11.15 2.16
C PRO A 112 -16.96 11.30 2.63
N THR A 113 -16.07 10.35 2.45
CA THR A 113 -14.63 10.45 2.83
C THR A 113 -13.83 9.35 2.15
N ALA A 114 -12.53 9.55 2.01
CA ALA A 114 -11.64 8.48 1.55
C ALA A 114 -11.74 7.27 2.51
N PRO A 115 -12.14 6.09 2.00
CA PRO A 115 -12.55 4.97 2.85
C PRO A 115 -11.38 4.33 3.60
N ASP A 116 -11.70 3.73 4.75
CA ASP A 116 -10.78 2.88 5.50
C ASP A 116 -10.66 1.50 4.83
N ALA A 117 -9.54 0.83 5.07
CA ALA A 117 -9.37 -0.55 4.64
C ALA A 117 -9.87 -1.50 5.74
N VAL A 118 -10.82 -2.38 5.42
CA VAL A 118 -11.53 -3.20 6.41
C VAL A 118 -11.48 -4.69 6.09
N GLN A 119 -11.57 -5.53 7.13
CA GLN A 119 -11.80 -6.97 7.03
C GLN A 119 -12.74 -7.43 8.13
N THR A 120 -13.96 -7.80 7.73
CA THR A 120 -15.00 -8.24 8.67
C THR A 120 -14.98 -9.74 8.95
N THR A 121 -14.32 -10.53 8.10
CA THR A 121 -14.23 -11.98 8.28
C THR A 121 -13.01 -12.34 9.14
N ALA A 122 -13.26 -12.79 10.37
CA ALA A 122 -12.22 -13.01 11.38
C ALA A 122 -11.07 -13.92 10.93
N SER A 123 -11.37 -14.94 10.12
CA SER A 123 -10.38 -15.95 9.67
C SER A 123 -9.40 -15.47 8.59
N ILE A 124 -9.59 -14.26 8.06
CA ILE A 124 -8.75 -13.68 7.01
C ILE A 124 -8.30 -12.24 7.34
N GLN A 125 -8.25 -11.91 8.63
CA GLN A 125 -7.75 -10.64 9.14
C GLN A 125 -6.22 -10.71 9.31
N PRO A 126 -5.46 -9.73 8.79
CA PRO A 126 -4.01 -9.68 9.02
C PRO A 126 -3.65 -9.58 10.50
N GLU A 127 -2.56 -10.26 10.92
CA GLU A 127 -2.05 -10.19 12.29
C GLU A 127 -1.15 -8.94 12.50
N LEU A 128 -1.44 -8.16 13.53
CA LEU A 128 -0.52 -7.12 14.03
C LEU A 128 0.42 -7.67 15.11
N ILE A 129 -0.12 -8.53 15.95
CA ILE A 129 0.56 -9.18 17.07
C ILE A 129 0.30 -10.68 16.99
N SER A 130 1.35 -11.47 17.04
CA SER A 130 1.29 -12.94 17.10
C SER A 130 1.70 -13.39 18.49
N SER A 131 0.77 -13.95 19.29
CA SER A 131 1.05 -14.45 20.64
C SER A 131 1.85 -13.46 21.50
N GLY A 132 1.42 -12.22 21.58
CA GLY A 132 2.06 -11.14 22.36
C GLY A 132 3.29 -10.50 21.68
N VAL A 133 3.73 -10.99 20.52
CA VAL A 133 4.89 -10.44 19.78
C VAL A 133 4.43 -9.49 18.67
N PHE A 134 4.92 -8.26 18.68
CA PHE A 134 4.60 -7.25 17.68
C PHE A 134 5.33 -7.51 16.36
N ASN A 135 4.58 -7.73 15.28
CA ASN A 135 5.11 -8.10 13.96
C ASN A 135 5.83 -6.95 13.23
N ARG A 136 5.66 -5.70 13.67
CA ARG A 136 6.18 -4.49 13.02
C ARG A 136 5.68 -4.27 11.59
N GLY A 137 4.57 -4.86 11.24
CA GLY A 137 3.86 -4.83 9.98
C GLY A 137 2.55 -5.57 10.13
N LEU A 138 1.62 -5.39 9.21
CA LEU A 138 0.44 -6.24 9.08
C LEU A 138 0.91 -7.55 8.46
N LYS A 139 0.94 -8.62 9.25
CA LYS A 139 1.35 -9.93 8.80
C LYS A 139 0.17 -10.57 8.06
N CYS A 140 0.36 -10.76 6.78
CA CYS A 140 -0.52 -11.51 5.92
C CYS A 140 0.09 -12.89 5.69
N VAL A 141 -0.69 -13.94 5.86
CA VAL A 141 -0.25 -15.32 5.65
C VAL A 141 -1.22 -16.04 4.73
N THR A 142 -0.68 -17.02 4.03
CA THR A 142 -1.49 -17.94 3.24
C THR A 142 -1.93 -19.12 4.12
N SER A 143 -3.21 -19.36 4.25
CA SER A 143 -3.73 -20.52 4.97
C SER A 143 -3.82 -21.79 4.10
N GLY A 144 -2.84 -22.02 3.21
CA GLY A 144 -2.67 -23.23 2.39
C GLY A 144 -3.10 -23.08 0.92
N GLY A 145 -2.20 -23.43 0.00
CA GLY A 145 -2.44 -23.63 -1.43
C GLY A 145 -2.92 -22.44 -2.27
N PHE A 146 -2.86 -22.58 -3.60
CA PHE A 146 -3.15 -21.52 -4.59
C PHE A 146 -4.59 -20.95 -4.57
N ASP A 147 -5.54 -21.62 -3.94
CA ASP A 147 -6.95 -21.20 -3.84
C ASP A 147 -7.36 -20.89 -2.39
N ALA A 148 -6.41 -20.78 -1.48
CA ALA A 148 -6.71 -20.58 -0.08
C ALA A 148 -7.00 -19.10 0.21
N SER A 149 -8.03 -18.88 1.02
CA SER A 149 -8.32 -17.60 1.63
C SER A 149 -7.15 -17.18 2.52
N GLY A 150 -6.39 -16.16 2.10
CA GLY A 150 -5.36 -15.55 2.93
C GLY A 150 -5.78 -14.22 3.48
N ASP A 151 -4.94 -13.66 4.33
CA ASP A 151 -5.22 -12.40 5.01
C ASP A 151 -5.12 -11.21 4.07
N PHE A 152 -6.12 -10.33 4.10
CA PHE A 152 -6.13 -9.09 3.35
C PHE A 152 -7.04 -8.04 4.00
N LEU A 153 -6.83 -6.78 3.62
CA LEU A 153 -7.78 -5.70 3.90
C LEU A 153 -8.43 -5.25 2.59
N GLN A 154 -9.70 -4.82 2.67
CA GLN A 154 -10.46 -4.36 1.52
C GLN A 154 -10.92 -2.92 1.72
N VAL A 155 -10.65 -2.10 0.73
CA VAL A 155 -11.23 -0.77 0.59
C VAL A 155 -12.48 -0.92 -0.26
N ASN A 156 -13.64 -0.85 0.38
CA ASN A 156 -14.92 -0.95 -0.31
C ASN A 156 -15.19 0.34 -1.09
N GLU A 157 -15.86 0.16 -2.25
CA GLU A 157 -16.39 1.29 -3.01
C GLU A 157 -15.33 2.28 -3.52
N TYR A 158 -14.05 1.88 -3.48
CA TYR A 158 -12.98 2.62 -4.09
C TYR A 158 -12.68 2.07 -5.49
N ARG A 159 -12.73 2.97 -6.45
CA ARG A 159 -12.32 2.70 -7.84
C ARG A 159 -11.15 3.59 -8.17
N LEU A 160 -10.12 3.04 -8.81
CA LEU A 160 -9.19 3.87 -9.53
C LEU A 160 -9.95 4.57 -10.67
N PRO A 161 -9.57 5.80 -11.02
CA PRO A 161 -10.31 6.58 -12.00
C PRO A 161 -10.41 5.87 -13.35
N ASN A 162 -11.49 6.17 -14.05
CA ASN A 162 -11.81 5.60 -15.35
C ASN A 162 -11.13 6.42 -16.44
N THR A 163 -10.46 5.75 -17.35
CA THR A 163 -9.98 6.25 -18.64
C THR A 163 -8.82 7.22 -18.60
N ASP A 164 -8.33 8.06 -18.68
CA ASP A 164 -7.26 8.99 -19.01
C ASP A 164 -6.38 9.39 -17.82
N ASP A 165 -6.59 8.74 -16.67
CA ASP A 165 -6.03 9.21 -15.42
C ASP A 165 -4.74 8.46 -15.06
N ASN A 166 -3.76 9.22 -14.67
CA ASN A 166 -2.51 8.72 -14.17
C ASN A 166 -2.65 8.26 -12.71
N PHE A 167 -1.90 7.25 -12.32
CA PHE A 167 -1.87 6.81 -10.92
C PHE A 167 -0.45 6.51 -10.43
N SER A 168 -0.30 6.54 -9.12
CA SER A 168 0.90 6.08 -8.44
C SER A 168 0.50 5.20 -7.27
N LEU A 169 1.05 4.00 -7.20
CA LEU A 169 0.90 3.05 -6.09
C LEU A 169 2.25 2.84 -5.43
N LEU A 170 2.29 2.81 -4.10
CA LEU A 170 3.48 2.46 -3.36
C LEU A 170 3.11 1.58 -2.17
N LEU A 171 3.85 0.50 -1.97
CA LEU A 171 3.78 -0.36 -0.81
C LEU A 171 5.17 -0.56 -0.22
N SER A 172 5.30 -0.47 1.10
CA SER A 172 6.49 -0.93 1.81
C SER A 172 6.19 -2.14 2.67
N GLY A 173 7.12 -3.08 2.70
CA GLY A 173 6.89 -4.33 3.42
C GLY A 173 8.09 -5.27 3.44
N VAL A 174 7.80 -6.52 3.75
CA VAL A 174 8.74 -7.66 3.70
C VAL A 174 8.00 -8.83 3.07
N THR A 175 8.53 -9.42 2.04
CA THR A 175 7.98 -10.66 1.46
C THR A 175 8.68 -11.87 2.06
N PHE A 176 7.93 -12.83 2.60
CA PHE A 176 8.49 -14.04 3.19
C PHE A 176 8.69 -15.14 2.15
N ASP A 177 7.87 -15.20 1.11
CA ASP A 177 7.89 -16.28 0.15
C ASP A 177 7.37 -15.84 -1.23
N PHE A 178 7.96 -16.45 -2.28
CA PHE A 178 7.59 -16.30 -3.69
C PHE A 178 7.28 -17.65 -4.35
N THR A 179 6.69 -18.59 -3.63
CA THR A 179 6.36 -19.93 -4.19
C THR A 179 5.23 -19.90 -5.23
N GLY A 180 4.56 -18.78 -5.36
CA GLY A 180 3.49 -18.57 -6.33
C GLY A 180 3.29 -17.11 -6.65
N THR A 181 2.18 -16.79 -7.32
CA THR A 181 1.73 -15.41 -7.46
C THR A 181 1.15 -14.91 -6.14
N ILE A 182 1.63 -13.79 -5.64
CA ILE A 182 1.16 -13.14 -4.41
C ILE A 182 0.64 -11.75 -4.73
N GLY A 183 -0.50 -11.38 -4.14
CA GLY A 183 -1.12 -10.06 -4.36
C GLY A 183 -0.63 -9.04 -3.35
N LEU A 184 -0.01 -7.96 -3.80
CA LEU A 184 0.35 -6.84 -2.93
C LEU A 184 -0.82 -5.86 -2.84
N ILE A 185 -1.23 -5.37 -3.99
CA ILE A 185 -2.35 -4.43 -4.18
C ILE A 185 -3.09 -4.83 -5.45
N SER A 186 -4.41 -4.92 -5.40
CA SER A 186 -5.21 -5.27 -6.57
C SER A 186 -6.60 -4.65 -6.53
N ASN A 187 -7.03 -4.09 -7.66
CA ASN A 187 -8.42 -3.78 -7.91
C ASN A 187 -8.96 -4.49 -9.16
N LEU A 188 -8.22 -5.44 -9.70
CA LEU A 188 -8.55 -6.15 -10.92
C LEU A 188 -9.83 -7.00 -10.76
N ASP A 189 -10.89 -6.70 -11.52
CA ASP A 189 -12.17 -7.44 -11.47
C ASP A 189 -12.19 -8.68 -12.34
N ASN A 190 -11.63 -8.56 -13.53
CA ASN A 190 -11.44 -9.61 -14.52
C ASN A 190 -10.02 -9.47 -15.05
N PHE A 191 -9.52 -10.45 -15.79
CA PHE A 191 -8.16 -10.42 -16.33
C PHE A 191 -7.85 -9.21 -17.23
N ASN A 192 -8.86 -8.40 -17.57
CA ASN A 192 -8.74 -7.32 -18.55
C ASN A 192 -9.10 -5.94 -18.02
N ASP A 193 -9.56 -5.79 -16.77
CA ASP A 193 -10.03 -4.50 -16.25
C ASP A 193 -9.44 -4.22 -14.88
N GLY A 194 -8.52 -3.28 -14.77
CA GLY A 194 -7.99 -2.79 -13.50
C GLY A 194 -6.49 -2.74 -13.41
N VAL A 195 -6.00 -2.60 -12.18
CA VAL A 195 -4.57 -2.52 -11.85
C VAL A 195 -4.24 -3.53 -10.78
N GLU A 196 -3.11 -4.19 -10.92
CA GLU A 196 -2.56 -5.00 -9.85
C GLU A 196 -1.05 -4.87 -9.76
N MET A 197 -0.56 -4.87 -8.52
CA MET A 197 0.84 -5.00 -8.18
C MET A 197 1.00 -6.33 -7.45
N ILE A 198 1.76 -7.24 -8.04
CA ILE A 198 1.90 -8.62 -7.57
C ILE A 198 3.36 -9.04 -7.48
N GLY A 199 3.63 -10.04 -6.67
CA GLY A 199 4.88 -10.80 -6.71
C GLY A 199 4.66 -12.10 -7.47
N LEU A 200 5.68 -12.54 -8.20
CA LEU A 200 5.67 -13.76 -9.01
C LEU A 200 6.63 -14.80 -8.44
N ALA A 201 6.38 -16.06 -8.75
CA ALA A 201 7.32 -17.15 -8.47
C ALA A 201 8.72 -16.80 -9.00
N GLY A 202 9.76 -17.07 -8.20
CA GLY A 202 11.13 -16.71 -8.55
C GLY A 202 11.59 -15.33 -8.11
N GLY A 203 10.74 -14.58 -7.38
CA GLY A 203 11.14 -13.34 -6.71
C GLY A 203 11.13 -12.10 -7.60
N SER A 204 10.34 -12.07 -8.66
CA SER A 204 10.06 -10.84 -9.41
C SER A 204 8.77 -10.19 -8.94
N TYR A 205 8.62 -8.91 -9.23
CA TYR A 205 7.37 -8.17 -9.06
C TYR A 205 6.83 -7.77 -10.43
N ARG A 206 5.51 -7.62 -10.49
CA ARG A 206 4.80 -7.25 -11.71
C ARG A 206 3.82 -6.12 -11.41
N LEU A 207 3.80 -5.13 -12.30
CA LEU A 207 2.67 -4.22 -12.48
C LEU A 207 1.86 -4.70 -13.67
N ALA A 208 0.58 -4.91 -13.50
CA ALA A 208 -0.36 -5.16 -14.59
C ALA A 208 -1.40 -4.04 -14.63
N VAL A 209 -1.64 -3.52 -15.83
CA VAL A 209 -2.68 -2.52 -16.12
C VAL A 209 -3.46 -3.03 -17.31
N ASP A 210 -4.71 -3.45 -17.07
CA ASP A 210 -5.62 -3.88 -18.13
C ASP A 210 -4.96 -4.84 -19.17
N SER A 211 -4.54 -5.99 -18.79
CA SER A 211 -3.84 -6.99 -19.63
C SER A 211 -2.41 -6.65 -20.12
N ASN A 212 -1.86 -5.49 -19.78
CA ASN A 212 -0.45 -5.21 -20.01
C ASN A 212 0.35 -5.40 -18.73
N ASP A 213 1.45 -6.10 -18.84
CA ASP A 213 2.29 -6.50 -17.72
C ASP A 213 3.70 -5.91 -17.85
N GLU A 214 4.24 -5.32 -16.79
CA GLU A 214 5.64 -4.96 -16.65
C GLU A 214 6.27 -5.70 -15.50
N ASP A 215 7.26 -6.53 -15.78
CA ASP A 215 7.98 -7.34 -14.80
C ASP A 215 9.28 -6.68 -14.36
N SER A 216 9.55 -6.67 -13.06
CA SER A 216 10.86 -6.30 -12.52
C SER A 216 11.90 -7.40 -12.78
N ALA A 217 13.17 -7.05 -12.54
CA ALA A 217 14.22 -8.04 -12.49
C ALA A 217 13.90 -9.17 -11.49
N THR A 218 14.21 -10.42 -11.87
CA THR A 218 14.04 -11.62 -11.04
C THR A 218 15.07 -11.71 -9.92
N GLY A 219 14.87 -12.64 -8.98
CA GLY A 219 15.85 -12.95 -7.93
C GLY A 219 15.86 -11.98 -6.76
N LYS A 220 14.73 -11.31 -6.48
CA LYS A 220 14.59 -10.49 -5.27
C LYS A 220 14.61 -11.40 -4.04
N PRO A 221 15.39 -11.04 -3.00
CA PRO A 221 15.48 -11.86 -1.80
C PRO A 221 14.18 -11.82 -1.00
N THR A 222 13.85 -12.94 -0.33
CA THR A 222 12.85 -13.03 0.74
C THR A 222 13.39 -12.48 2.05
N ASP A 223 12.52 -12.21 3.01
CA ASP A 223 12.87 -11.73 4.36
C ASP A 223 13.64 -10.40 4.38
N VAL A 224 13.61 -9.65 3.28
CA VAL A 224 14.26 -8.34 3.15
C VAL A 224 13.18 -7.26 3.06
N ARG A 225 13.43 -6.14 3.73
CA ARG A 225 12.58 -4.95 3.63
C ARG A 225 12.63 -4.39 2.22
N MET A 226 11.46 -4.05 1.70
CA MET A 226 11.33 -3.56 0.33
C MET A 226 10.37 -2.38 0.22
N ILE A 227 10.50 -1.67 -0.87
CA ILE A 227 9.48 -0.78 -1.41
C ILE A 227 9.18 -1.28 -2.82
N VAL A 228 7.91 -1.45 -3.12
CA VAL A 228 7.42 -1.66 -4.48
C VAL A 228 6.54 -0.47 -4.83
N SER A 229 6.90 0.24 -5.88
CA SER A 229 6.14 1.37 -6.40
C SER A 229 5.86 1.19 -7.87
N SER A 230 4.69 1.60 -8.28
CA SER A 230 4.24 1.50 -9.66
C SER A 230 3.56 2.79 -10.08
N TYR A 231 3.80 3.17 -11.33
CA TYR A 231 3.32 4.41 -11.90
C TYR A 231 2.75 4.12 -13.28
N TYR A 232 1.62 4.72 -13.57
CA TYR A 232 1.05 4.77 -14.90
C TYR A 232 0.82 6.24 -15.27
N ASP A 233 1.34 6.64 -16.44
CA ASP A 233 1.17 7.96 -17.00
C ASP A 233 0.97 7.84 -18.50
N ARG A 234 -0.28 7.94 -18.92
CA ARG A 234 -0.67 7.82 -20.32
C ARG A 234 0.02 8.85 -21.22
N SER A 235 0.26 10.05 -20.72
CA SER A 235 0.89 11.11 -21.50
C SER A 235 2.32 10.79 -21.94
N ARG A 236 2.97 9.85 -21.26
CA ARG A 236 4.31 9.36 -21.57
C ARG A 236 4.33 8.23 -22.61
N SER A 237 3.17 7.72 -23.05
CA SER A 237 3.12 6.75 -24.13
C SER A 237 3.64 7.35 -25.45
N SER A 238 4.37 6.56 -26.22
CA SER A 238 4.84 6.97 -27.54
C SER A 238 3.68 7.28 -28.50
N ALA A 239 2.54 6.60 -28.34
CA ALA A 239 1.32 6.87 -29.11
C ALA A 239 0.74 8.28 -28.83
N GLN A 240 1.03 8.86 -27.68
CA GLN A 240 0.66 10.23 -27.30
C GLN A 240 1.79 11.24 -27.54
N GLY A 241 2.90 10.83 -28.15
CA GLY A 241 4.07 11.66 -28.37
C GLY A 241 5.00 11.79 -27.14
N GLY A 242 4.83 10.92 -26.16
CA GLY A 242 5.67 10.84 -24.95
C GLY A 242 7.00 10.11 -25.17
N ASP A 243 7.69 9.81 -24.07
CA ASP A 243 9.02 9.19 -24.03
C ASP A 243 9.00 7.64 -24.07
N GLY A 244 7.83 7.03 -24.21
CA GLY A 244 7.65 5.57 -24.27
C GLY A 244 7.76 4.88 -22.91
N LYS A 245 7.55 5.59 -21.80
CA LYS A 245 7.61 5.07 -20.44
C LYS A 245 6.30 5.26 -19.69
N SER A 246 5.19 4.85 -20.32
CA SER A 246 3.87 5.02 -19.73
C SER A 246 3.60 4.14 -18.51
N MET A 247 4.27 2.98 -18.39
CA MET A 247 4.29 2.16 -17.17
C MET A 247 5.68 2.12 -16.56
N ILE A 248 5.77 2.33 -15.26
CA ILE A 248 7.02 2.25 -14.50
C ILE A 248 6.77 1.37 -13.27
N LEU A 249 7.65 0.38 -13.06
CA LEU A 249 7.71 -0.41 -11.85
C LEU A 249 9.08 -0.20 -11.20
N ARG A 250 9.11 0.17 -9.91
CA ARG A 250 10.36 0.25 -9.14
C ARG A 250 10.31 -0.70 -7.95
N VAL A 251 11.41 -1.40 -7.74
CA VAL A 251 11.59 -2.26 -6.57
C VAL A 251 12.85 -1.82 -5.84
N SER A 252 12.67 -1.17 -4.69
CA SER A 252 13.75 -0.61 -3.87
C SER A 252 14.73 0.27 -4.68
N GLY A 253 14.18 1.10 -5.58
CA GLY A 253 14.92 2.05 -6.42
C GLY A 253 15.33 1.51 -7.79
N VAL A 254 15.27 0.20 -8.03
CA VAL A 254 15.56 -0.37 -9.36
C VAL A 254 14.33 -0.24 -10.24
N GLU A 255 14.47 0.49 -11.34
CA GLU A 255 13.38 0.81 -12.27
C GLU A 255 13.34 -0.16 -13.47
N THR A 256 12.13 -0.54 -13.86
CA THR A 256 11.79 -1.12 -15.16
C THR A 256 10.66 -0.33 -15.79
N THR A 257 10.61 -0.26 -17.12
CA THR A 257 9.65 0.58 -17.85
C THR A 257 9.08 -0.14 -19.05
N MET A 258 7.80 0.14 -19.34
CA MET A 258 7.10 -0.37 -20.51
C MET A 258 6.33 0.77 -21.19
N ASP A 259 6.25 0.70 -22.51
CA ASP A 259 5.39 1.58 -23.31
C ASP A 259 4.07 0.87 -23.61
N VAL A 260 3.00 1.40 -23.06
CA VAL A 260 1.64 0.93 -23.34
C VAL A 260 1.05 1.85 -24.41
N ASN A 261 1.01 1.35 -25.66
CA ASN A 261 0.59 2.13 -26.82
C ASN A 261 -0.93 2.25 -27.00
N GLU A 262 -1.71 1.59 -26.15
CA GLU A 262 -3.17 1.54 -26.29
C GLU A 262 -3.87 2.39 -25.22
N ASP A 263 -5.05 2.88 -25.55
CA ASP A 263 -5.97 3.49 -24.58
C ASP A 263 -6.47 2.41 -23.63
N LYS A 264 -5.86 2.34 -22.45
CA LYS A 264 -6.25 1.37 -21.44
C LYS A 264 -7.23 2.01 -20.46
N HIS A 265 -8.35 1.33 -20.30
CA HIS A 265 -9.34 1.68 -19.30
C HIS A 265 -8.97 0.97 -17.99
N ILE A 266 -8.50 1.70 -17.02
CA ILE A 266 -8.34 1.20 -15.66
C ILE A 266 -9.75 0.88 -15.16
N GLY A 267 -10.10 -0.38 -15.21
CA GLY A 267 -11.47 -0.86 -15.13
C GLY A 267 -12.27 -0.42 -13.91
N ARG A 268 -13.57 -0.62 -13.99
CA ARG A 268 -14.58 -0.24 -12.99
C ARG A 268 -14.63 -1.14 -11.75
N ALA A 269 -13.49 -1.71 -11.34
CA ALA A 269 -13.47 -2.53 -10.13
C ALA A 269 -13.95 -1.74 -8.92
N ASP A 270 -14.95 -2.26 -8.22
CA ASP A 270 -15.61 -1.62 -7.07
C ASP A 270 -14.91 -1.90 -5.74
N ARG A 271 -13.75 -2.57 -5.76
CA ARG A 271 -13.01 -3.01 -4.58
C ARG A 271 -11.52 -2.94 -4.82
N PHE A 272 -10.82 -2.42 -3.82
CA PHE A 272 -9.37 -2.37 -3.79
C PHE A 272 -8.89 -3.25 -2.64
N ARG A 273 -8.01 -4.22 -2.90
CA ARG A 273 -7.45 -5.12 -1.89
C ARG A 273 -6.01 -4.81 -1.61
N ILE A 274 -5.65 -4.89 -0.35
CA ILE A 274 -4.28 -4.78 0.17
C ILE A 274 -3.93 -6.12 0.79
N GLY A 275 -2.90 -6.78 0.28
CA GLY A 275 -2.46 -8.09 0.77
C GLY A 275 -3.07 -9.28 0.02
N ALA A 276 -3.83 -9.08 -1.06
CA ALA A 276 -4.29 -10.17 -1.93
C ALA A 276 -4.62 -9.70 -3.33
N ARG A 277 -4.54 -10.62 -4.31
CA ARG A 277 -5.19 -10.42 -5.60
C ARG A 277 -6.71 -10.49 -5.44
N LYS A 278 -7.41 -9.70 -6.24
CA LYS A 278 -8.87 -9.78 -6.31
C LYS A 278 -9.33 -11.04 -7.06
N ILE A 279 -8.61 -11.40 -8.12
CA ILE A 279 -8.82 -12.66 -8.85
C ILE A 279 -8.06 -13.78 -8.14
N ASN A 280 -8.70 -14.91 -7.94
CA ASN A 280 -8.14 -16.14 -7.37
C ASN A 280 -7.61 -16.02 -5.94
N ASN A 281 -7.94 -14.95 -5.21
CA ASN A 281 -7.57 -14.75 -3.79
C ASN A 281 -6.11 -15.08 -3.44
N ASN A 282 -5.15 -14.87 -4.37
CA ASN A 282 -3.74 -15.11 -4.09
C ASN A 282 -3.25 -14.12 -3.04
N PRO A 283 -3.11 -14.52 -1.77
CA PRO A 283 -2.75 -13.61 -0.70
C PRO A 283 -1.27 -13.28 -0.75
N PHE A 284 -0.93 -12.15 -0.17
CA PHE A 284 0.44 -11.79 0.14
C PHE A 284 0.96 -12.68 1.28
N ASN A 285 2.20 -13.10 1.20
CA ASN A 285 2.89 -13.78 2.29
C ASN A 285 4.02 -12.89 2.80
N GLY A 286 3.75 -12.13 3.86
CA GLY A 286 4.73 -11.16 4.34
C GLY A 286 4.16 -10.14 5.32
N LEU A 287 4.88 -9.02 5.45
CA LEU A 287 4.50 -7.87 6.28
C LEU A 287 4.23 -6.66 5.41
N ILE A 288 3.10 -5.99 5.60
CA ILE A 288 2.78 -4.70 4.98
C ILE A 288 2.86 -3.61 6.03
N ARG A 289 3.55 -2.50 5.73
CA ARG A 289 3.78 -1.39 6.66
C ARG A 289 3.12 -0.10 6.25
N GLU A 290 3.20 0.22 4.98
CA GLU A 290 2.66 1.45 4.42
C GLU A 290 2.14 1.20 3.01
N VAL A 291 1.03 1.86 2.66
CA VAL A 291 0.42 1.84 1.33
C VAL A 291 0.00 3.25 0.97
N TYR A 292 0.31 3.68 -0.25
CA TYR A 292 -0.09 4.99 -0.80
C TYR A 292 -0.70 4.80 -2.17
N VAL A 293 -1.76 5.58 -2.43
CA VAL A 293 -2.42 5.67 -3.72
C VAL A 293 -2.60 7.14 -4.06
N PHE A 294 -2.09 7.55 -5.21
CA PHE A 294 -2.32 8.85 -5.81
C PHE A 294 -2.96 8.64 -7.17
N ASP A 295 -3.87 9.51 -7.52
CA ASP A 295 -4.52 9.51 -8.84
C ASP A 295 -4.82 10.95 -9.30
N SER A 296 -4.97 11.15 -10.59
CA SER A 296 -5.23 12.46 -11.18
C SER A 296 -6.71 12.86 -11.20
N SER A 297 -7.60 12.04 -10.65
CA SER A 297 -9.07 12.17 -10.81
C SER A 297 -9.69 13.36 -10.07
N ALA A 298 -8.93 14.12 -9.32
CA ALA A 298 -9.45 15.21 -8.49
C ALA A 298 -9.82 16.49 -9.24
N GLY A 299 -9.86 16.50 -10.58
CA GLY A 299 -10.26 17.66 -11.39
C GLY A 299 -9.28 18.83 -11.36
N SER A 300 -8.08 18.62 -10.78
CA SER A 300 -7.03 19.65 -10.66
C SER A 300 -6.10 19.71 -11.87
N GLY A 301 -6.21 18.77 -12.82
CA GLY A 301 -5.25 18.65 -13.93
C GLY A 301 -3.83 18.26 -13.44
N GLU A 302 -3.68 17.97 -12.16
CA GLU A 302 -2.40 17.55 -11.60
C GLU A 302 -2.20 16.05 -11.87
N ALA A 303 -1.14 15.76 -12.58
CA ALA A 303 -0.65 14.41 -12.80
C ALA A 303 -0.48 13.67 -11.45
N ALA A 304 -0.61 12.35 -11.46
CA ALA A 304 0.05 11.52 -10.50
C ALA A 304 1.47 12.07 -10.26
N LEU A 305 2.04 11.83 -9.09
CA LEU A 305 3.33 12.38 -8.65
C LEU A 305 4.31 12.58 -9.80
N ASP A 306 4.89 13.77 -9.92
CA ASP A 306 6.03 13.97 -10.83
C ASP A 306 7.23 13.13 -10.40
N ASP A 307 8.25 13.00 -11.26
CA ASP A 307 9.36 12.08 -11.01
C ASP A 307 10.18 12.47 -9.76
N ASP A 308 10.30 13.75 -9.43
CA ASP A 308 10.99 14.22 -8.23
C ASP A 308 10.21 13.88 -6.96
N LEU A 309 8.90 14.05 -6.97
CA LEU A 309 8.03 13.69 -5.84
C LEU A 309 7.93 12.18 -5.64
N LYS A 310 7.91 11.38 -6.72
CA LYS A 310 8.01 9.91 -6.65
C LYS A 310 9.28 9.50 -5.90
N LEU A 311 10.43 10.02 -6.32
CA LEU A 311 11.72 9.74 -5.67
C LEU A 311 11.78 10.25 -4.23
N ALA A 312 11.22 11.43 -3.95
CA ALA A 312 11.20 11.99 -2.60
C ALA A 312 10.36 11.13 -1.65
N LEU A 313 9.18 10.67 -2.11
CA LEU A 313 8.33 9.76 -1.35
C LEU A 313 9.01 8.42 -1.09
N GLU A 314 9.55 7.78 -2.13
CA GLU A 314 10.21 6.48 -2.02
C GLU A 314 11.41 6.55 -1.06
N ARG A 315 12.26 7.58 -1.18
CA ARG A 315 13.38 7.79 -0.26
C ARG A 315 12.94 8.02 1.18
N ASN A 316 11.88 8.81 1.39
CA ASN A 316 11.31 9.03 2.72
C ASN A 316 10.85 7.70 3.35
N VAL A 317 10.12 6.90 2.59
CA VAL A 317 9.63 5.57 3.01
C VAL A 317 10.81 4.60 3.23
N ALA A 318 11.84 4.64 2.37
CA ALA A 318 13.04 3.79 2.48
C ALA A 318 13.83 4.09 3.78
N ILE A 319 14.09 5.37 4.04
CA ILE A 319 14.82 5.78 5.26
C ILE A 319 14.05 5.35 6.51
N TYR A 320 12.73 5.60 6.53
CA TYR A 320 11.92 5.25 7.69
C TYR A 320 11.84 3.73 7.92
N ASN A 321 11.63 2.96 6.85
CA ASN A 321 11.52 1.50 6.92
C ASN A 321 12.87 0.78 6.87
N GLU A 322 14.00 1.51 6.81
CA GLU A 322 15.36 0.96 6.75
C GLU A 322 15.53 0.00 5.55
N VAL A 323 14.98 0.39 4.41
CA VAL A 323 15.10 -0.34 3.14
C VAL A 323 16.41 0.07 2.46
N ASP A 324 17.16 -0.91 1.96
CA ASP A 324 18.28 -0.63 1.06
C ASP A 324 17.71 -0.17 -0.29
N TYR A 325 17.92 1.10 -0.61
CA TYR A 325 17.36 1.77 -1.78
C TYR A 325 18.47 2.13 -2.76
N ALA A 326 18.33 1.73 -4.03
CA ALA A 326 19.32 1.95 -5.11
C ALA A 326 19.38 3.41 -5.58
#